data_b2c2919ef0561a5ddf7c77cb62077e55
#
_entry.id   b2c2919ef0561a5ddf7c77cb62077e55
#
_cell.length_a   1.000
_cell.length_b   1.000
_cell.length_c   1.000
_cell.angle_alpha   90.00
_cell.angle_beta   90.00
_cell.angle_gamma   90.00
#
_symmetry.space_group_name_H-M   'P 1'
#
loop_
_entity.id
_entity.type
_entity.pdbx_description
1 polymer ?
#
loop_
_entity_poly.entity_id
_entity_poly.type
_entity_poly.pdbx_seq_one_letter_code
_entity_poly.pdbx_strand_id
1 'polypeptide(L)'
;MATIEKRGETYRITVSAGYDSGGKQVRRKTTWKPPENLTPKRLEKELNKFVTDFEERVKRDGCKYDGNIKFEAFAAVWLDYVKQRGKMKPLSIQRLEACQARTFKAIGHKRLKDITRGNIQDFIDNLAEDGINQHTGGGLSEKTQRHYLNYISDVFTYARKCSIAVDNPCKDIDLNGAAKQERTCYDLEETQRFLDLLTDQAPLKYRAFFTLAIYGGFRRGELLGFEWKDIDFDNCIISVVRTSLRDRESGGMITGTPKTKSSTRSLKLPAEVFELLKSYKAEQARERLRIGDKWIDNDRLFTTWDGQPMGENTPNIWLKKFCAANDLPKTTIHSFRHLNASLLIINGVDAKTVSATLGHSQVTTTLNIYAHSFQEAQARASETIANALPFKKDSAKQA
;
A
#
# COMPACT_ATOMS: atom_id res chain seq x y z
N MET A 1 -38.72 18.21 18.64
CA MET A 1 -38.72 19.44 19.45
C MET A 1 -37.73 19.29 20.60
N ALA A 2 -36.94 20.32 20.85
CA ALA A 2 -36.02 20.34 21.98
C ALA A 2 -36.78 20.52 23.30
N THR A 3 -36.30 19.88 24.35
CA THR A 3 -36.74 20.15 25.73
C THR A 3 -35.68 21.03 26.39
N ILE A 4 -36.09 22.18 26.94
CA ILE A 4 -35.22 23.15 27.60
C ILE A 4 -35.49 23.11 29.10
N GLU A 5 -34.44 22.91 29.90
CA GLU A 5 -34.53 22.87 31.38
C GLU A 5 -33.52 23.92 31.93
N LYS A 6 -34.04 24.90 32.68
CA LYS A 6 -33.16 25.89 33.34
C LYS A 6 -32.51 25.28 34.58
N ARG A 7 -31.20 25.41 34.74
CA ARG A 7 -30.42 24.92 35.87
C ARG A 7 -29.52 26.03 36.38
N GLY A 8 -30.02 26.78 37.36
CA GLY A 8 -29.32 27.94 37.87
C GLY A 8 -29.12 28.97 36.77
N GLU A 9 -27.86 29.30 36.47
CA GLU A 9 -27.45 30.25 35.41
C GLU A 9 -27.30 29.60 34.02
N THR A 10 -27.56 28.31 33.86
CA THR A 10 -27.40 27.57 32.63
C THR A 10 -28.70 26.96 32.14
N TYR A 11 -28.76 26.65 30.84
CA TYR A 11 -29.89 25.97 30.20
C TYR A 11 -29.43 24.61 29.67
N ARG A 12 -30.08 23.53 30.13
CA ARG A 12 -29.89 22.19 29.55
C ARG A 12 -30.89 22.00 28.42
N ILE A 13 -30.40 21.69 27.24
CA ILE A 13 -31.19 21.45 26.04
C ILE A 13 -31.07 19.97 25.68
N THR A 14 -32.22 19.29 25.50
CA THR A 14 -32.26 17.87 25.11
C THR A 14 -33.04 17.75 23.80
N VAL A 15 -32.46 17.10 22.81
CA VAL A 15 -33.05 16.86 21.47
C VAL A 15 -33.10 15.37 21.19
N SER A 16 -34.19 14.91 20.58
CA SER A 16 -34.28 13.52 20.10
C SER A 16 -33.43 13.34 18.82
N ALA A 17 -32.61 12.33 18.81
CA ALA A 17 -31.78 11.91 17.65
C ALA A 17 -32.35 10.66 16.95
N GLY A 18 -33.65 10.39 17.08
CA GLY A 18 -34.30 9.22 16.53
C GLY A 18 -34.37 8.04 17.51
N TYR A 19 -34.45 6.83 16.96
CA TYR A 19 -34.49 5.58 17.70
C TYR A 19 -33.32 4.69 17.28
N ASP A 20 -32.79 3.89 18.20
CA ASP A 20 -31.82 2.86 17.91
C ASP A 20 -32.45 1.62 17.24
N SER A 21 -31.63 0.64 16.85
CA SER A 21 -32.13 -0.61 16.27
C SER A 21 -33.00 -1.46 17.19
N GLY A 22 -33.01 -1.18 18.48
CA GLY A 22 -33.87 -1.80 19.48
C GLY A 22 -35.14 -1.01 19.80
N GLY A 23 -35.43 0.09 19.06
CA GLY A 23 -36.62 0.92 19.27
C GLY A 23 -36.50 1.89 20.44
N LYS A 24 -35.34 2.04 21.08
CA LYS A 24 -35.11 2.97 22.19
C LYS A 24 -34.76 4.36 21.68
N GLN A 25 -35.43 5.38 22.20
CA GLN A 25 -35.19 6.77 21.81
C GLN A 25 -33.77 7.23 22.18
N VAL A 26 -33.00 7.65 21.18
CA VAL A 26 -31.67 8.26 21.35
C VAL A 26 -31.85 9.75 21.61
N ARG A 27 -31.31 10.26 22.70
CA ARG A 27 -31.41 11.68 23.10
C ARG A 27 -30.01 12.31 23.15
N ARG A 28 -29.85 13.49 22.57
CA ARG A 28 -28.65 14.32 22.69
C ARG A 28 -28.89 15.47 23.63
N LYS A 29 -27.89 15.76 24.48
CA LYS A 29 -27.99 16.81 25.51
C LYS A 29 -26.82 17.77 25.37
N THR A 30 -27.09 19.07 25.54
CA THR A 30 -26.06 20.11 25.64
C THR A 30 -26.42 21.08 26.73
N THR A 31 -25.46 21.84 27.25
CA THR A 31 -25.66 22.89 28.22
C THR A 31 -25.22 24.21 27.62
N TRP A 32 -26.04 25.22 27.69
CA TRP A 32 -25.73 26.57 27.23
C TRP A 32 -25.71 27.51 28.42
N LYS A 33 -24.62 28.31 28.53
CA LYS A 33 -24.50 29.38 29.51
C LYS A 33 -24.66 30.72 28.77
N PRO A 34 -25.67 31.53 29.17
CA PRO A 34 -25.84 32.85 28.56
C PRO A 34 -24.65 33.75 28.84
N PRO A 35 -24.27 34.64 27.87
CA PRO A 35 -23.35 35.73 28.15
C PRO A 35 -23.87 36.64 29.27
N GLU A 36 -22.94 37.25 30.01
CA GLU A 36 -23.29 38.18 31.07
C GLU A 36 -23.97 39.44 30.52
N ASN A 37 -24.90 40.01 31.27
CA ASN A 37 -25.59 41.28 30.96
C ASN A 37 -26.59 41.26 29.78
N LEU A 38 -27.28 40.16 29.51
CA LEU A 38 -28.35 40.13 28.50
C LEU A 38 -29.68 40.57 29.09
N THR A 39 -30.42 41.42 28.35
CA THR A 39 -31.81 41.72 28.66
C THR A 39 -32.67 40.46 28.42
N PRO A 40 -33.81 40.30 29.16
CA PRO A 40 -34.67 39.09 29.03
C PRO A 40 -35.07 38.77 27.57
N LYS A 41 -35.38 39.75 26.76
CA LYS A 41 -35.72 39.60 25.32
C LYS A 41 -34.51 39.12 24.47
N ARG A 42 -33.31 39.61 24.76
CA ARG A 42 -32.09 39.16 24.05
C ARG A 42 -31.70 37.76 24.49
N LEU A 43 -31.81 37.43 25.75
CA LEU A 43 -31.56 36.09 26.31
C LEU A 43 -32.45 35.04 25.63
N GLU A 44 -33.76 35.30 25.50
CA GLU A 44 -34.70 34.43 24.83
C GLU A 44 -34.33 34.23 23.33
N LYS A 45 -33.99 35.33 22.64
CA LYS A 45 -33.60 35.27 21.24
C LYS A 45 -32.35 34.46 21.02
N GLU A 46 -31.30 34.64 21.84
CA GLU A 46 -30.04 33.88 21.75
C GLU A 46 -30.22 32.42 22.14
N LEU A 47 -31.04 32.14 23.16
CA LEU A 47 -31.42 30.78 23.56
C LEU A 47 -32.14 30.05 22.42
N ASN A 48 -33.14 30.68 21.82
CA ASN A 48 -33.88 30.08 20.70
C ASN A 48 -33.01 29.84 19.49
N LYS A 49 -32.08 30.77 19.15
CA LYS A 49 -31.11 30.57 18.11
C LYS A 49 -30.21 29.37 18.40
N PHE A 50 -29.67 29.28 19.61
CA PHE A 50 -28.82 28.16 20.02
C PHE A 50 -29.59 26.83 19.98
N VAL A 51 -30.86 26.80 20.39
CA VAL A 51 -31.73 25.62 20.35
C VAL A 51 -31.96 25.17 18.91
N THR A 52 -32.28 26.11 18.01
CA THR A 52 -32.46 25.82 16.58
C THR A 52 -31.16 25.25 15.95
N ASP A 53 -30.05 25.89 16.20
CA ASP A 53 -28.74 25.45 15.72
C ASP A 53 -28.39 24.06 16.27
N PHE A 54 -28.77 23.75 17.50
CA PHE A 54 -28.53 22.44 18.10
C PHE A 54 -29.49 21.38 17.55
N GLU A 55 -30.77 21.71 17.34
CA GLU A 55 -31.76 20.79 16.71
C GLU A 55 -31.33 20.45 15.27
N GLU A 56 -30.90 21.43 14.50
CA GLU A 56 -30.38 21.20 13.15
C GLU A 56 -29.16 20.31 13.15
N ARG A 57 -28.22 20.55 14.08
CA ARG A 57 -27.01 19.76 14.27
C ARG A 57 -27.31 18.29 14.60
N VAL A 58 -28.30 18.05 15.50
CA VAL A 58 -28.75 16.71 15.90
C VAL A 58 -29.48 16.01 14.75
N LYS A 59 -30.29 16.75 13.97
CA LYS A 59 -31.01 16.22 12.80
C LYS A 59 -30.04 15.84 11.65
N ARG A 60 -28.98 16.64 11.47
CA ARG A 60 -28.05 16.40 10.36
C ARG A 60 -27.31 15.09 10.48
N ASP A 61 -26.73 14.69 11.65
CA ASP A 61 -25.92 13.46 11.70
C ASP A 61 -25.63 12.84 13.06
N GLY A 62 -26.10 13.37 14.14
CA GLY A 62 -25.76 12.83 15.46
C GLY A 62 -24.27 12.92 15.82
N CYS A 63 -23.47 13.69 15.10
CA CYS A 63 -22.04 13.83 15.35
C CYS A 63 -21.78 14.62 16.63
N LYS A 64 -20.94 14.06 17.51
CA LYS A 64 -20.64 14.58 18.85
C LYS A 64 -19.67 15.78 18.80
N TYR A 65 -19.07 16.07 17.67
CA TYR A 65 -17.94 17.00 17.54
C TYR A 65 -18.30 18.20 16.64
N ASP A 66 -17.67 19.34 16.91
CA ASP A 66 -17.72 20.54 16.08
C ASP A 66 -16.32 20.90 15.56
N GLY A 67 -16.21 21.96 14.77
CA GLY A 67 -14.94 22.42 14.19
C GLY A 67 -13.93 22.94 15.22
N ASN A 68 -14.29 23.07 16.51
CA ASN A 68 -13.38 23.49 17.58
C ASN A 68 -12.55 22.34 18.13
N ILE A 69 -12.87 21.09 17.79
CA ILE A 69 -12.03 19.95 18.18
C ILE A 69 -10.62 20.06 17.58
N LYS A 70 -9.60 19.71 18.36
CA LYS A 70 -8.24 19.65 17.86
C LYS A 70 -8.07 18.55 16.83
N PHE A 71 -7.18 18.78 15.85
CA PHE A 71 -6.90 17.81 14.79
C PHE A 71 -6.45 16.46 15.34
N GLU A 72 -5.52 16.42 16.30
CA GLU A 72 -5.02 15.17 16.91
C GLU A 72 -6.15 14.35 17.56
N ALA A 73 -7.07 15.01 18.29
CA ALA A 73 -8.19 14.35 18.95
C ALA A 73 -9.19 13.79 17.92
N PHE A 74 -9.47 14.54 16.86
CA PHE A 74 -10.40 14.07 15.83
C PHE A 74 -9.77 13.01 14.92
N ALA A 75 -8.48 13.09 14.63
CA ALA A 75 -7.75 12.06 13.89
C ALA A 75 -7.74 10.71 14.64
N ALA A 76 -7.68 10.71 15.97
CA ALA A 76 -7.84 9.50 16.78
C ALA A 76 -9.26 8.90 16.61
N VAL A 77 -10.30 9.72 16.68
CA VAL A 77 -11.69 9.27 16.43
C VAL A 77 -11.84 8.67 15.02
N TRP A 78 -11.25 9.31 14.01
CA TRP A 78 -11.27 8.79 12.65
C TRP A 78 -10.53 7.44 12.53
N LEU A 79 -9.37 7.31 13.17
CA LEU A 79 -8.59 6.08 13.11
C LEU A 79 -9.32 4.91 13.79
N ASP A 80 -9.98 5.17 14.94
CA ASP A 80 -10.82 4.17 15.62
C ASP A 80 -12.00 3.73 14.74
N TYR A 81 -12.64 4.68 14.06
CA TYR A 81 -13.68 4.37 13.08
C TYR A 81 -13.16 3.49 11.95
N VAL A 82 -11.97 3.78 11.41
CA VAL A 82 -11.32 2.96 10.36
C VAL A 82 -11.04 1.54 10.86
N LYS A 83 -10.50 1.41 12.08
CA LYS A 83 -10.22 0.12 12.73
C LYS A 83 -11.49 -0.71 12.93
N GLN A 84 -12.54 -0.11 13.48
CA GLN A 84 -13.82 -0.79 13.75
C GLN A 84 -14.51 -1.29 12.48
N ARG A 85 -14.34 -0.61 11.35
CA ARG A 85 -14.89 -1.07 10.06
C ARG A 85 -14.26 -2.34 9.52
N GLY A 86 -13.06 -2.71 9.96
CA GLY A 86 -12.36 -3.93 9.57
C GLY A 86 -12.02 -4.07 8.07
N LYS A 87 -12.21 -3.00 7.27
CA LYS A 87 -11.98 -3.04 5.81
C LYS A 87 -10.52 -2.82 5.42
N MET A 88 -9.73 -2.23 6.31
CA MET A 88 -8.30 -1.98 6.09
C MET A 88 -7.44 -3.12 6.63
N LYS A 89 -6.39 -3.46 5.87
CA LYS A 89 -5.40 -4.43 6.34
C LYS A 89 -4.54 -3.84 7.46
N PRO A 90 -4.07 -4.64 8.43
CA PRO A 90 -3.26 -4.18 9.56
C PRO A 90 -2.08 -3.29 9.14
N LEU A 91 -1.32 -3.69 8.13
CA LEU A 91 -0.19 -2.91 7.61
C LEU A 91 -0.59 -1.50 7.09
N SER A 92 -1.80 -1.36 6.54
CA SER A 92 -2.31 -0.05 6.11
C SER A 92 -2.65 0.83 7.30
N ILE A 93 -3.22 0.26 8.37
CA ILE A 93 -3.50 0.96 9.63
C ILE A 93 -2.19 1.43 10.26
N GLN A 94 -1.17 0.57 10.36
CA GLN A 94 0.15 0.95 10.88
C GLN A 94 0.80 2.09 10.09
N ARG A 95 0.57 2.17 8.76
CA ARG A 95 1.05 3.30 7.94
C ARG A 95 0.35 4.60 8.29
N LEU A 96 -0.95 4.55 8.57
CA LEU A 96 -1.71 5.73 9.03
C LEU A 96 -1.20 6.19 10.40
N GLU A 97 -0.96 5.26 11.33
CA GLU A 97 -0.38 5.53 12.64
C GLU A 97 1.02 6.15 12.54
N ALA A 98 1.85 5.66 11.63
CA ALA A 98 3.18 6.21 11.39
C ALA A 98 3.15 7.67 10.88
N CYS A 99 2.07 8.09 10.20
CA CYS A 99 1.90 9.47 9.79
C CYS A 99 1.55 10.40 10.97
N GLN A 100 0.97 9.89 12.05
CA GLN A 100 0.47 10.70 13.17
C GLN A 100 1.59 11.48 13.87
N ALA A 101 2.70 10.83 14.18
CA ALA A 101 3.73 11.42 15.03
C ALA A 101 4.25 12.78 14.50
N ARG A 102 4.54 12.88 13.21
CA ARG A 102 4.98 14.13 12.57
C ARG A 102 3.84 15.11 12.36
N THR A 103 2.69 14.61 11.88
CA THR A 103 1.52 15.45 11.63
C THR A 103 1.01 16.09 12.92
N PHE A 104 0.98 15.35 14.04
CA PHE A 104 0.53 15.90 15.33
C PHE A 104 1.48 16.97 15.89
N LYS A 105 2.80 16.83 15.70
CA LYS A 105 3.76 17.87 16.06
C LYS A 105 3.51 19.18 15.28
N ALA A 106 3.18 19.06 13.99
CA ALA A 106 3.01 20.23 13.12
C ALA A 106 1.63 20.91 13.29
N ILE A 107 0.55 20.15 13.24
CA ILE A 107 -0.82 20.68 13.19
C ILE A 107 -1.78 20.07 14.21
N GLY A 108 -1.36 19.07 15.00
CA GLY A 108 -2.24 18.33 15.93
C GLY A 108 -2.90 19.22 16.99
N HIS A 109 -2.19 20.23 17.47
CA HIS A 109 -2.66 21.19 18.48
C HIS A 109 -3.70 22.19 17.96
N LYS A 110 -3.80 22.38 16.63
CA LYS A 110 -4.73 23.31 15.98
C LYS A 110 -6.14 22.75 15.96
N ARG A 111 -7.16 23.62 16.02
CA ARG A 111 -8.55 23.21 15.80
C ARG A 111 -8.79 22.95 14.31
N LEU A 112 -9.68 22.00 14.00
CA LEU A 112 -9.99 21.65 12.60
C LEU A 112 -10.33 22.88 11.75
N LYS A 113 -11.17 23.81 12.29
CA LYS A 113 -11.57 25.04 11.58
C LYS A 113 -10.45 26.05 11.34
N ASP A 114 -9.36 25.96 12.12
CA ASP A 114 -8.26 26.93 12.09
C ASP A 114 -7.07 26.41 11.22
N ILE A 115 -7.16 25.22 10.68
CA ILE A 115 -6.16 24.64 9.79
C ILE A 115 -6.42 25.15 8.36
N THR A 116 -5.47 25.91 7.84
CA THR A 116 -5.53 26.49 6.50
C THR A 116 -4.71 25.70 5.49
N ARG A 117 -4.92 25.95 4.20
CA ARG A 117 -4.09 25.44 3.12
C ARG A 117 -2.60 25.79 3.34
N GLY A 118 -2.29 27.03 3.78
CA GLY A 118 -0.92 27.44 4.09
C GLY A 118 -0.26 26.55 5.15
N ASN A 119 -0.99 26.21 6.23
CA ASN A 119 -0.43 25.31 7.24
C ASN A 119 -0.11 23.92 6.70
N ILE A 120 -0.90 23.43 5.74
CA ILE A 120 -0.64 22.12 5.11
C ILE A 120 0.55 22.24 4.14
N GLN A 121 0.63 23.32 3.36
CA GLN A 121 1.77 23.55 2.46
C GLN A 121 3.08 23.64 3.23
N ASP A 122 3.13 24.49 4.28
CA ASP A 122 4.31 24.63 5.16
C ASP A 122 4.76 23.28 5.75
N PHE A 123 3.80 22.43 6.16
CA PHE A 123 4.09 21.09 6.66
C PHE A 123 4.68 20.19 5.57
N ILE A 124 4.11 20.22 4.37
CA ILE A 124 4.59 19.40 3.24
C ILE A 124 5.98 19.85 2.79
N ASP A 125 6.22 21.18 2.73
CA ASP A 125 7.53 21.75 2.39
C ASP A 125 8.59 21.35 3.41
N ASN A 126 8.27 21.42 4.70
CA ASN A 126 9.17 20.93 5.76
C ASN A 126 9.50 19.43 5.61
N LEU A 127 8.58 18.60 5.12
CA LEU A 127 8.89 17.19 4.85
C LEU A 127 9.91 17.00 3.71
N ALA A 128 10.08 18.00 2.84
CA ALA A 128 11.05 17.96 1.75
C ALA A 128 12.45 18.45 2.15
N GLU A 129 12.61 19.06 3.32
CA GLU A 129 13.88 19.58 3.80
C GLU A 129 14.91 18.49 4.13
N ASP A 130 16.18 18.83 3.95
CA ASP A 130 17.27 17.93 4.33
C ASP A 130 17.28 17.65 5.84
N GLY A 131 17.72 16.45 6.20
CA GLY A 131 17.71 15.97 7.60
C GLY A 131 16.40 15.33 8.06
N ILE A 132 15.29 15.53 7.35
CA ILE A 132 13.99 14.95 7.73
C ILE A 132 13.96 13.43 7.52
N ASN A 133 14.63 12.93 6.49
CA ASN A 133 14.76 11.49 6.25
C ASN A 133 15.98 10.93 6.99
N GLN A 134 15.76 10.33 8.15
CA GLN A 134 16.80 9.75 8.99
C GLN A 134 17.63 8.63 8.34
N HIS A 135 17.14 8.04 7.21
CA HIS A 135 17.85 6.97 6.52
C HIS A 135 18.79 7.49 5.42
N THR A 136 18.43 8.59 4.76
CA THR A 136 19.19 9.13 3.63
C THR A 136 19.85 10.46 3.93
N GLY A 137 19.48 11.12 5.03
CA GLY A 137 19.94 12.47 5.38
C GLY A 137 19.27 13.59 4.60
N GLY A 138 18.50 13.29 3.55
CA GLY A 138 17.78 14.29 2.76
C GLY A 138 16.32 14.47 3.18
N GLY A 139 15.51 15.07 2.31
CA GLY A 139 14.06 15.20 2.47
C GLY A 139 13.31 13.89 2.18
N LEU A 140 12.01 13.90 2.48
CA LEU A 140 11.13 12.78 2.12
C LEU A 140 10.74 12.88 0.63
N SER A 141 10.68 11.73 -0.04
CA SER A 141 10.24 11.66 -1.44
C SER A 141 8.79 12.16 -1.61
N GLU A 142 8.47 12.70 -2.80
CA GLU A 142 7.11 13.13 -3.16
C GLU A 142 6.05 12.06 -2.82
N LYS A 143 6.34 10.79 -3.11
CA LYS A 143 5.44 9.68 -2.75
C LYS A 143 5.17 9.59 -1.25
N THR A 144 6.17 9.84 -0.41
CA THR A 144 6.01 9.82 1.05
C THR A 144 5.26 11.06 1.52
N GLN A 145 5.54 12.24 0.97
CA GLN A 145 4.79 13.47 1.24
C GLN A 145 3.31 13.28 0.88
N ARG A 146 3.01 12.67 -0.27
CA ARG A 146 1.64 12.33 -0.70
C ARG A 146 0.93 11.40 0.28
N HIS A 147 1.64 10.51 0.97
CA HIS A 147 1.03 9.69 2.02
C HIS A 147 0.59 10.52 3.24
N TYR A 148 1.39 11.50 3.66
CA TYR A 148 1.01 12.44 4.72
C TYR A 148 -0.18 13.31 4.30
N LEU A 149 -0.14 13.86 3.10
CA LEU A 149 -1.22 14.67 2.55
C LEU A 149 -2.53 13.88 2.48
N ASN A 150 -2.50 12.65 1.98
CA ASN A 150 -3.67 11.78 1.92
C ASN A 150 -4.21 11.46 3.32
N TYR A 151 -3.33 11.18 4.30
CA TYR A 151 -3.73 10.96 5.68
C TYR A 151 -4.52 12.16 6.24
N ILE A 152 -4.00 13.38 6.08
CA ILE A 152 -4.68 14.60 6.55
C ILE A 152 -6.00 14.79 5.80
N SER A 153 -6.00 14.63 4.48
CA SER A 153 -7.18 14.76 3.63
C SER A 153 -8.30 13.77 4.02
N ASP A 154 -7.95 12.55 4.38
CA ASP A 154 -8.89 11.52 4.82
C ASP A 154 -9.56 11.90 6.14
N VAL A 155 -8.80 12.47 7.09
CA VAL A 155 -9.34 13.01 8.36
C VAL A 155 -10.36 14.11 8.09
N PHE A 156 -10.03 15.11 7.23
CA PHE A 156 -10.97 16.18 6.87
C PHE A 156 -12.18 15.67 6.07
N THR A 157 -11.98 14.69 5.20
CA THR A 157 -13.08 14.05 4.47
C THR A 157 -14.03 13.35 5.44
N TYR A 158 -13.51 12.74 6.49
CA TYR A 158 -14.33 12.14 7.54
C TYR A 158 -15.03 13.21 8.40
N ALA A 159 -14.37 14.33 8.71
CA ALA A 159 -15.00 15.46 9.41
C ALA A 159 -16.23 15.97 8.64
N ARG A 160 -16.13 16.11 7.32
CA ARG A 160 -17.27 16.48 6.47
C ARG A 160 -18.39 15.43 6.51
N LYS A 161 -18.05 14.14 6.52
CA LYS A 161 -19.08 13.07 6.70
C LYS A 161 -19.77 13.12 8.05
N CYS A 162 -19.07 13.61 9.07
CA CYS A 162 -19.64 13.87 10.39
C CYS A 162 -20.33 15.24 10.47
N SER A 163 -20.61 15.91 9.35
CA SER A 163 -21.24 17.23 9.26
C SER A 163 -20.53 18.32 10.10
N ILE A 164 -19.25 18.14 10.34
CA ILE A 164 -18.40 19.22 10.84
C ILE A 164 -18.18 20.17 9.67
N ALA A 165 -18.65 21.43 9.80
CA ALA A 165 -18.58 22.45 8.75
C ALA A 165 -17.14 22.97 8.62
N VAL A 166 -16.28 22.19 7.95
CA VAL A 166 -14.90 22.55 7.62
C VAL A 166 -14.59 22.17 6.18
N ASP A 167 -13.89 23.04 5.48
CA ASP A 167 -13.35 22.70 4.18
C ASP A 167 -12.13 21.80 4.31
N ASN A 168 -11.87 21.00 3.28
CA ASN A 168 -10.65 20.19 3.24
C ASN A 168 -9.48 21.04 2.72
N PRO A 169 -8.51 21.42 3.59
CA PRO A 169 -7.42 22.30 3.23
C PRO A 169 -6.32 21.61 2.39
N CYS A 170 -6.48 20.32 2.08
CA CYS A 170 -5.49 19.54 1.33
C CYS A 170 -5.65 19.63 -0.18
N LYS A 171 -6.53 20.49 -0.68
CA LYS A 171 -6.69 20.74 -2.12
C LYS A 171 -5.56 21.63 -2.63
N ASP A 172 -5.09 21.34 -3.84
CA ASP A 172 -4.11 22.16 -4.57
C ASP A 172 -2.82 22.41 -3.75
N ILE A 173 -2.32 21.38 -3.06
CA ILE A 173 -1.05 21.39 -2.35
C ILE A 173 0.03 20.91 -3.30
N ASP A 174 1.09 21.71 -3.43
CA ASP A 174 2.25 21.37 -4.22
C ASP A 174 3.14 20.37 -3.46
N LEU A 175 3.65 19.38 -4.19
CA LEU A 175 4.56 18.38 -3.64
C LEU A 175 5.95 18.61 -4.21
N ASN A 176 6.91 18.87 -3.33
CA ASN A 176 8.30 19.09 -3.67
C ASN A 176 9.09 17.83 -3.41
N GLY A 177 9.36 17.04 -4.42
CA GLY A 177 10.11 15.79 -4.28
C GLY A 177 11.21 15.66 -5.30
N ALA A 178 12.29 14.99 -4.92
CA ALA A 178 13.33 14.62 -5.87
C ALA A 178 12.75 13.86 -7.04
N ALA A 179 13.23 14.15 -8.24
CA ALA A 179 12.84 13.47 -9.48
C ALA A 179 12.86 11.95 -9.25
N LYS A 180 11.83 11.29 -9.76
CA LYS A 180 11.72 9.84 -9.66
C LYS A 180 12.92 9.22 -10.37
N GLN A 181 13.83 8.61 -9.60
CA GLN A 181 14.90 7.82 -10.23
C GLN A 181 14.25 6.69 -11.04
N GLU A 182 14.58 6.61 -12.30
CA GLU A 182 14.18 5.49 -13.15
C GLU A 182 14.74 4.21 -12.52
N ARG A 183 13.88 3.24 -12.37
CA ARG A 183 14.28 1.92 -11.87
C ARG A 183 14.92 1.19 -13.02
N THR A 184 16.21 1.02 -12.97
CA THR A 184 16.94 0.13 -13.89
C THR A 184 16.49 -1.31 -13.63
N CYS A 185 15.81 -1.90 -14.60
CA CYS A 185 15.66 -3.34 -14.70
C CYS A 185 16.89 -3.88 -15.43
N TYR A 186 17.34 -5.06 -15.07
CA TYR A 186 18.37 -5.75 -15.85
C TYR A 186 17.91 -5.94 -17.29
N ASP A 187 18.83 -5.78 -18.23
CA ASP A 187 18.64 -6.22 -19.59
C ASP A 187 18.84 -7.75 -19.70
N LEU A 188 18.83 -8.28 -20.92
CA LEU A 188 19.00 -9.72 -21.15
C LEU A 188 20.40 -10.21 -20.79
N GLU A 189 21.45 -9.43 -21.10
CA GLU A 189 22.84 -9.81 -20.84
C GLU A 189 23.14 -9.79 -19.34
N GLU A 190 22.72 -8.74 -18.67
CA GLU A 190 22.82 -8.62 -17.20
C GLU A 190 22.05 -9.73 -16.49
N THR A 191 20.88 -10.09 -17.03
CA THR A 191 20.04 -11.18 -16.48
C THR A 191 20.73 -12.53 -16.66
N GLN A 192 21.27 -12.81 -17.83
CA GLN A 192 21.99 -14.06 -18.09
C GLN A 192 23.22 -14.15 -17.19
N ARG A 193 24.03 -13.09 -17.13
CA ARG A 193 25.20 -13.02 -16.23
C ARG A 193 24.80 -13.26 -14.76
N PHE A 194 23.68 -12.68 -14.32
CA PHE A 194 23.18 -12.90 -12.96
C PHE A 194 22.80 -14.38 -12.73
N LEU A 195 22.13 -15.04 -13.69
CA LEU A 195 21.75 -16.45 -13.60
C LEU A 195 22.97 -17.39 -13.60
N ASP A 196 23.98 -17.10 -14.41
CA ASP A 196 25.21 -17.86 -14.47
C ASP A 196 25.95 -17.79 -13.12
N LEU A 197 26.14 -16.59 -12.61
CA LEU A 197 26.74 -16.37 -11.28
C LEU A 197 25.94 -17.01 -10.13
N LEU A 198 24.61 -16.96 -10.20
CA LEU A 198 23.76 -17.69 -9.25
C LEU A 198 24.03 -19.19 -9.29
N THR A 199 24.19 -19.73 -10.49
CA THR A 199 24.42 -21.18 -10.69
C THR A 199 25.76 -21.58 -10.10
N ASP A 200 26.80 -20.77 -10.29
CA ASP A 200 28.17 -21.08 -9.91
C ASP A 200 28.46 -20.84 -8.42
N GLN A 201 27.86 -19.77 -7.84
CA GLN A 201 28.32 -19.26 -6.55
C GLN A 201 27.24 -19.24 -5.45
N ALA A 202 25.96 -19.32 -5.82
CA ALA A 202 24.92 -19.17 -4.81
C ALA A 202 24.53 -20.49 -4.14
N PRO A 203 24.25 -20.49 -2.81
CA PRO A 203 23.60 -21.60 -2.16
C PRO A 203 22.27 -21.95 -2.83
N LEU A 204 21.92 -23.25 -2.91
CA LEU A 204 20.71 -23.73 -3.61
C LEU A 204 19.44 -22.99 -3.20
N LYS A 205 19.31 -22.63 -1.93
CA LYS A 205 18.20 -21.82 -1.41
C LYS A 205 18.01 -20.50 -2.17
N TYR A 206 19.07 -19.73 -2.36
CA TYR A 206 18.99 -18.45 -3.06
C TYR A 206 18.92 -18.62 -4.58
N ARG A 207 19.58 -19.66 -5.09
CA ARG A 207 19.44 -20.04 -6.50
C ARG A 207 17.97 -20.35 -6.82
N ALA A 208 17.29 -21.19 -6.03
CA ALA A 208 15.87 -21.48 -6.19
C ALA A 208 15.00 -20.23 -6.03
N PHE A 209 15.30 -19.37 -5.03
CA PHE A 209 14.53 -18.16 -4.76
C PHE A 209 14.54 -17.18 -5.95
N PHE A 210 15.72 -16.88 -6.49
CA PHE A 210 15.85 -15.89 -7.55
C PHE A 210 15.46 -16.45 -8.92
N THR A 211 15.66 -17.73 -9.17
CA THR A 211 15.13 -18.42 -10.36
C THR A 211 13.60 -18.31 -10.38
N LEU A 212 12.93 -18.60 -9.26
CA LEU A 212 11.47 -18.41 -9.16
C LEU A 212 11.06 -16.94 -9.32
N ALA A 213 11.84 -15.99 -8.79
CA ALA A 213 11.55 -14.56 -8.95
C ALA A 213 11.59 -14.12 -10.42
N ILE A 214 12.53 -14.62 -11.20
CA ILE A 214 12.72 -14.28 -12.62
C ILE A 214 11.70 -15.01 -13.49
N TYR A 215 11.61 -16.33 -13.41
CA TYR A 215 10.76 -17.12 -14.30
C TYR A 215 9.27 -17.02 -13.98
N GLY A 216 8.91 -16.90 -12.70
CA GLY A 216 7.51 -16.81 -12.26
C GLY A 216 6.99 -15.38 -12.06
N GLY A 217 7.86 -14.38 -12.04
CA GLY A 217 7.48 -12.99 -11.76
C GLY A 217 6.73 -12.81 -10.45
N PHE A 218 6.98 -13.66 -9.44
CA PHE A 218 6.28 -13.66 -8.17
C PHE A 218 6.61 -12.42 -7.32
N ARG A 219 5.65 -11.97 -6.53
CA ARG A 219 5.92 -10.94 -5.52
C ARG A 219 6.76 -11.53 -4.39
N ARG A 220 7.62 -10.71 -3.76
CA ARG A 220 8.44 -11.15 -2.62
C ARG A 220 7.62 -11.88 -1.55
N GLY A 221 6.45 -11.34 -1.17
CA GLY A 221 5.60 -11.98 -0.18
C GLY A 221 4.99 -13.30 -0.64
N GLU A 222 4.77 -13.50 -1.94
CA GLU A 222 4.34 -14.78 -2.53
C GLU A 222 5.46 -15.80 -2.44
N LEU A 223 6.69 -15.45 -2.86
CA LEU A 223 7.87 -16.31 -2.74
C LEU A 223 8.10 -16.78 -1.29
N LEU A 224 8.05 -15.85 -0.33
CA LEU A 224 8.20 -16.18 1.09
C LEU A 224 7.02 -16.96 1.67
N GLY A 225 5.89 -16.95 0.96
CA GLY A 225 4.67 -17.65 1.34
C GLY A 225 4.57 -19.08 0.82
N PHE A 226 5.40 -19.49 -0.13
CA PHE A 226 5.32 -20.85 -0.72
C PHE A 226 5.59 -21.94 0.30
N GLU A 227 4.84 -23.01 0.17
CA GLU A 227 4.99 -24.28 0.85
C GLU A 227 5.23 -25.40 -0.16
N TRP A 228 5.86 -26.49 0.24
CA TRP A 228 6.15 -27.60 -0.67
C TRP A 228 4.90 -28.21 -1.30
N LYS A 229 3.78 -28.18 -0.59
CA LYS A 229 2.48 -28.64 -1.11
C LYS A 229 1.90 -27.76 -2.26
N ASP A 230 2.45 -26.55 -2.47
CA ASP A 230 2.03 -25.67 -3.56
C ASP A 230 2.71 -26.01 -4.89
N ILE A 231 3.66 -26.96 -4.87
CA ILE A 231 4.50 -27.36 -5.98
C ILE A 231 4.01 -28.69 -6.53
N ASP A 232 3.46 -28.69 -7.71
CA ASP A 232 3.14 -29.89 -8.49
C ASP A 232 4.32 -30.20 -9.41
N PHE A 233 5.15 -31.15 -8.97
CA PHE A 233 6.36 -31.56 -9.69
C PHE A 233 6.07 -32.33 -10.99
N ASP A 234 4.93 -33.02 -11.06
CA ASP A 234 4.58 -33.84 -12.21
C ASP A 234 4.11 -32.99 -13.39
N ASN A 235 3.31 -31.96 -13.09
CA ASN A 235 2.77 -31.05 -14.12
C ASN A 235 3.61 -29.78 -14.30
N CYS A 236 4.68 -29.58 -13.54
CA CYS A 236 5.49 -28.36 -13.53
C CYS A 236 4.66 -27.11 -13.22
N ILE A 237 3.84 -27.16 -12.16
CA ILE A 237 2.93 -26.07 -11.77
C ILE A 237 3.26 -25.60 -10.36
N ILE A 238 3.24 -24.26 -10.17
CA ILE A 238 3.33 -23.60 -8.86
C ILE A 238 2.06 -22.80 -8.62
N SER A 239 1.43 -23.02 -7.44
CA SER A 239 0.20 -22.37 -7.03
C SER A 239 0.43 -21.25 -6.02
N VAL A 240 0.03 -20.03 -6.36
CA VAL A 240 0.08 -18.86 -5.46
C VAL A 240 -1.23 -18.79 -4.67
N VAL A 241 -1.21 -19.26 -3.44
CA VAL A 241 -2.41 -19.32 -2.58
C VAL A 241 -2.29 -18.48 -1.32
N ARG A 242 -1.07 -18.01 -0.98
CA ARG A 242 -0.79 -17.20 0.21
C ARG A 242 0.34 -16.19 0.01
N THR A 243 0.45 -15.27 0.96
CA THR A 243 1.57 -14.33 1.06
C THR A 243 2.09 -14.32 2.49
N SER A 244 3.40 -14.19 2.65
CA SER A 244 4.03 -14.06 3.96
C SER A 244 4.64 -12.67 4.12
N LEU A 245 4.37 -12.04 5.26
CA LEU A 245 4.80 -10.68 5.60
C LEU A 245 5.30 -10.68 7.04
N ARG A 246 6.18 -9.73 7.37
CA ARG A 246 6.62 -9.55 8.75
C ARG A 246 5.51 -8.90 9.57
N ASP A 247 5.18 -9.51 10.69
CA ASP A 247 4.41 -8.86 11.74
C ASP A 247 5.32 -7.93 12.54
N ARG A 248 4.92 -6.68 12.66
CA ARG A 248 5.72 -5.70 13.39
C ARG A 248 5.54 -5.77 14.91
N GLU A 249 4.43 -6.34 15.38
CA GLU A 249 4.14 -6.47 16.80
C GLU A 249 4.87 -7.68 17.39
N SER A 250 4.73 -8.85 16.79
CA SER A 250 5.42 -10.07 17.23
C SER A 250 6.84 -10.21 16.69
N GLY A 251 7.20 -9.45 15.66
CA GLY A 251 8.49 -9.57 14.95
C GLY A 251 8.61 -10.82 14.07
N GLY A 252 7.63 -11.73 14.13
CA GLY A 252 7.58 -12.97 13.35
C GLY A 252 7.04 -12.79 11.93
N MET A 253 6.92 -13.90 11.21
CA MET A 253 6.30 -13.93 9.88
C MET A 253 4.86 -14.39 10.01
N ILE A 254 3.93 -13.57 9.53
CA ILE A 254 2.51 -13.92 9.43
C ILE A 254 2.15 -14.27 7.99
N THR A 255 1.29 -15.26 7.87
CA THR A 255 0.75 -15.71 6.59
C THR A 255 -0.66 -15.19 6.42
N GLY A 256 -0.92 -14.60 5.28
CA GLY A 256 -2.25 -14.10 4.92
C GLY A 256 -2.66 -14.57 3.53
N THR A 257 -3.97 -14.49 3.28
CA THR A 257 -4.48 -14.66 1.93
C THR A 257 -3.97 -13.55 1.00
N PRO A 258 -3.79 -13.79 -0.29
CA PRO A 258 -3.46 -12.76 -1.26
C PRO A 258 -4.42 -11.58 -1.19
N LYS A 259 -3.96 -10.41 -1.61
CA LYS A 259 -4.71 -9.14 -1.46
C LYS A 259 -6.04 -9.13 -2.23
N THR A 260 -6.12 -9.88 -3.34
CA THR A 260 -7.28 -9.96 -4.22
C THR A 260 -7.48 -11.39 -4.70
N LYS A 261 -8.71 -11.76 -5.10
CA LYS A 261 -9.01 -13.06 -5.72
C LYS A 261 -8.15 -13.33 -6.96
N SER A 262 -7.83 -12.31 -7.75
CA SER A 262 -6.95 -12.42 -8.93
C SER A 262 -5.49 -12.71 -8.60
N SER A 263 -5.09 -12.59 -7.33
CA SER A 263 -3.73 -12.94 -6.90
C SER A 263 -3.57 -14.45 -6.67
N THR A 264 -4.66 -15.20 -6.47
CA THR A 264 -4.63 -16.66 -6.43
C THR A 264 -4.57 -17.17 -7.88
N ARG A 265 -3.49 -17.85 -8.21
CA ARG A 265 -3.22 -18.34 -9.58
C ARG A 265 -2.25 -19.50 -9.56
N SER A 266 -2.23 -20.29 -10.60
CA SER A 266 -1.25 -21.34 -10.85
C SER A 266 -0.47 -21.04 -12.12
N LEU A 267 0.84 -21.22 -12.06
CA LEU A 267 1.74 -20.94 -13.18
C LEU A 267 2.51 -22.21 -13.53
N LYS A 268 2.51 -22.54 -14.82
CA LYS A 268 3.39 -23.58 -15.37
C LYS A 268 4.74 -22.93 -15.69
N LEU A 269 5.82 -23.50 -15.18
CA LEU A 269 7.21 -23.04 -15.39
C LEU A 269 8.01 -24.11 -16.13
N PRO A 270 9.21 -23.76 -16.66
CA PRO A 270 10.10 -24.73 -17.29
C PRO A 270 10.49 -25.88 -16.36
N ALA A 271 10.69 -27.07 -16.93
CA ALA A 271 11.02 -28.28 -16.16
C ALA A 271 12.33 -28.14 -15.34
N GLU A 272 13.29 -27.39 -15.88
CA GLU A 272 14.57 -27.12 -15.24
C GLU A 272 14.44 -26.40 -13.91
N VAL A 273 13.40 -25.58 -13.74
CA VAL A 273 13.07 -24.93 -12.46
C VAL A 273 12.67 -25.97 -11.42
N PHE A 274 11.92 -26.99 -11.83
CA PHE A 274 11.48 -28.08 -10.93
C PHE A 274 12.60 -29.01 -10.57
N GLU A 275 13.55 -29.28 -11.47
CA GLU A 275 14.76 -30.04 -11.15
C GLU A 275 15.62 -29.31 -10.10
N LEU A 276 15.75 -27.99 -10.23
CA LEU A 276 16.40 -27.16 -9.22
C LEU A 276 15.64 -27.25 -7.87
N LEU A 277 14.33 -27.20 -7.89
CA LEU A 277 13.51 -27.30 -6.68
C LEU A 277 13.60 -28.68 -6.03
N LYS A 278 13.67 -29.78 -6.81
CA LYS A 278 13.92 -31.12 -6.29
C LYS A 278 15.28 -31.20 -5.56
N SER A 279 16.32 -30.64 -6.18
CA SER A 279 17.66 -30.59 -5.59
C SER A 279 17.68 -29.80 -4.29
N TYR A 280 16.97 -28.65 -4.25
CA TYR A 280 16.83 -27.83 -3.06
C TYR A 280 16.02 -28.53 -1.96
N LYS A 281 14.94 -29.24 -2.32
CA LYS A 281 14.13 -30.04 -1.38
C LYS A 281 14.98 -31.10 -0.69
N ALA A 282 15.83 -31.79 -1.47
CA ALA A 282 16.73 -32.79 -0.94
C ALA A 282 17.80 -32.19 -0.01
N GLU A 283 18.33 -30.99 -0.32
CA GLU A 283 19.25 -30.25 0.57
C GLU A 283 18.55 -29.87 1.88
N GLN A 284 17.35 -29.28 1.81
CA GLN A 284 16.59 -28.90 3.01
C GLN A 284 16.26 -30.11 3.89
N ALA A 285 15.93 -31.26 3.27
CA ALA A 285 15.70 -32.51 4.01
C ALA A 285 16.95 -32.98 4.75
N ARG A 286 18.13 -32.88 4.13
CA ARG A 286 19.42 -33.19 4.78
C ARG A 286 19.72 -32.23 5.94
N GLU A 287 19.47 -30.94 5.76
CA GLU A 287 19.64 -29.96 6.83
C GLU A 287 18.69 -30.25 8.00
N ARG A 288 17.42 -30.58 7.71
CA ARG A 288 16.43 -30.98 8.72
C ARG A 288 16.93 -32.17 9.57
N LEU A 289 17.46 -33.20 8.92
CA LEU A 289 18.02 -34.35 9.62
C LEU A 289 19.24 -34.00 10.49
N ARG A 290 20.11 -33.10 9.97
CA ARG A 290 21.30 -32.64 10.70
C ARG A 290 20.95 -31.79 11.93
N ILE A 291 19.92 -30.97 11.85
CA ILE A 291 19.46 -30.08 12.94
C ILE A 291 18.66 -30.86 13.99
N GLY A 292 17.92 -31.90 13.58
CA GLY A 292 17.13 -32.76 14.45
C GLY A 292 16.03 -32.00 15.18
N ASP A 293 15.91 -32.17 16.48
CA ASP A 293 14.82 -31.63 17.32
C ASP A 293 14.74 -30.11 17.35
N LYS A 294 15.78 -29.40 16.90
CA LYS A 294 15.76 -27.93 16.79
C LYS A 294 15.06 -27.45 15.53
N TRP A 295 14.77 -28.36 14.59
CA TRP A 295 14.09 -27.98 13.36
C TRP A 295 12.61 -27.72 13.61
N ILE A 296 12.13 -26.53 13.22
CA ILE A 296 10.71 -26.15 13.26
C ILE A 296 10.06 -26.50 11.93
N ASP A 297 9.20 -27.50 11.96
CA ASP A 297 8.49 -27.99 10.77
C ASP A 297 7.28 -27.12 10.44
N ASN A 298 7.25 -26.55 9.25
CA ASN A 298 6.17 -25.66 8.79
C ASN A 298 5.89 -25.74 7.29
N ASP A 299 6.39 -26.76 6.59
CA ASP A 299 6.26 -27.02 5.14
C ASP A 299 6.76 -25.87 4.24
N ARG A 300 7.44 -24.85 4.79
CA ARG A 300 7.90 -23.68 4.01
C ARG A 300 8.99 -24.05 3.03
N LEU A 301 8.84 -23.48 1.81
CA LEU A 301 9.86 -23.60 0.79
C LEU A 301 11.16 -22.90 1.21
N PHE A 302 11.05 -21.68 1.72
CA PHE A 302 12.21 -20.89 2.13
C PHE A 302 12.24 -20.69 3.65
N THR A 303 13.27 -21.27 4.28
CA THR A 303 13.43 -21.28 5.73
C THR A 303 14.77 -20.69 6.17
N THR A 304 14.85 -20.36 7.45
CA THR A 304 16.09 -20.14 8.18
C THR A 304 16.82 -21.48 8.41
N TRP A 305 17.97 -21.45 9.07
CA TRP A 305 18.76 -22.64 9.39
C TRP A 305 18.05 -23.62 10.32
N ASP A 306 17.11 -23.14 11.12
CA ASP A 306 16.32 -23.92 12.10
C ASP A 306 14.89 -24.23 11.61
N GLY A 307 14.62 -24.07 10.32
CA GLY A 307 13.34 -24.38 9.71
C GLY A 307 12.27 -23.28 9.83
N GLN A 308 12.50 -22.19 10.57
CA GLN A 308 11.52 -21.11 10.62
C GLN A 308 11.34 -20.41 9.26
N PRO A 309 10.19 -19.76 9.00
CA PRO A 309 10.01 -19.00 7.76
C PRO A 309 11.10 -17.94 7.56
N MET A 310 11.65 -17.88 6.37
CA MET A 310 12.67 -16.87 6.01
C MET A 310 12.15 -15.46 6.22
N GLY A 311 12.92 -14.61 6.89
CA GLY A 311 12.59 -13.22 7.19
C GLY A 311 12.42 -12.37 5.92
N GLU A 312 11.51 -11.40 5.99
CA GLU A 312 11.09 -10.57 4.84
C GLU A 312 12.27 -9.86 4.13
N ASN A 313 13.27 -9.41 4.87
CA ASN A 313 14.40 -8.65 4.32
C ASN A 313 15.61 -9.53 3.96
N THR A 314 15.62 -10.78 4.40
CA THR A 314 16.77 -11.69 4.19
C THR A 314 17.16 -11.82 2.72
N PRO A 315 16.25 -12.08 1.77
CA PRO A 315 16.64 -12.21 0.37
C PRO A 315 17.10 -10.87 -0.26
N ASN A 316 16.58 -9.72 0.20
CA ASN A 316 17.05 -8.42 -0.28
C ASN A 316 18.48 -8.11 0.22
N ILE A 317 18.78 -8.43 1.48
CA ILE A 317 20.11 -8.25 2.07
C ILE A 317 21.12 -9.14 1.33
N TRP A 318 20.74 -10.39 1.08
CA TRP A 318 21.56 -11.32 0.34
C TRP A 318 21.82 -10.83 -1.09
N LEU A 319 20.76 -10.45 -1.83
CA LEU A 319 20.84 -9.92 -3.19
C LEU A 319 21.80 -8.73 -3.28
N LYS A 320 21.67 -7.77 -2.35
CA LYS A 320 22.54 -6.59 -2.30
C LYS A 320 24.03 -6.96 -2.16
N LYS A 321 24.32 -7.92 -1.27
CA LYS A 321 25.68 -8.42 -1.05
C LYS A 321 26.19 -9.17 -2.29
N PHE A 322 25.35 -10.02 -2.87
CA PHE A 322 25.70 -10.81 -4.05
C PHE A 322 26.00 -9.93 -5.26
N CYS A 323 25.17 -8.92 -5.54
CA CYS A 323 25.41 -7.98 -6.63
C CYS A 323 26.71 -7.20 -6.40
N ALA A 324 26.97 -6.73 -5.18
CA ALA A 324 28.19 -5.99 -4.86
C ALA A 324 29.45 -6.85 -4.98
N ALA A 325 29.39 -8.14 -4.63
CA ALA A 325 30.53 -9.06 -4.72
C ALA A 325 30.87 -9.46 -6.18
N ASN A 326 29.91 -9.30 -7.11
CA ASN A 326 30.05 -9.75 -8.51
C ASN A 326 30.01 -8.60 -9.53
N ASP A 327 30.17 -7.35 -9.08
CA ASP A 327 30.08 -6.14 -9.93
C ASP A 327 28.82 -6.12 -10.82
N LEU A 328 27.69 -6.52 -10.23
CA LEU A 328 26.40 -6.44 -10.88
C LEU A 328 25.68 -5.13 -10.51
N PRO A 329 24.93 -4.52 -11.43
CA PRO A 329 24.11 -3.36 -11.11
C PRO A 329 23.15 -3.62 -9.95
N LYS A 330 22.88 -2.59 -9.16
CA LYS A 330 21.94 -2.72 -8.04
C LYS A 330 20.53 -3.02 -8.55
N THR A 331 19.95 -4.11 -8.07
CA THR A 331 18.59 -4.51 -8.44
C THR A 331 17.76 -4.87 -7.20
N THR A 332 16.48 -5.16 -7.39
CA THR A 332 15.55 -5.56 -6.34
C THR A 332 14.75 -6.79 -6.78
N ILE A 333 14.21 -7.55 -5.82
CA ILE A 333 13.32 -8.68 -6.13
C ILE A 333 12.14 -8.24 -7.01
N HIS A 334 11.65 -7.02 -6.79
CA HIS A 334 10.54 -6.48 -7.59
C HIS A 334 10.95 -6.14 -9.04
N SER A 335 12.22 -5.80 -9.26
CA SER A 335 12.76 -5.56 -10.59
C SER A 335 12.76 -6.84 -11.45
N PHE A 336 12.99 -8.01 -10.87
CA PHE A 336 12.87 -9.29 -11.60
C PHE A 336 11.44 -9.58 -12.07
N ARG A 337 10.45 -9.16 -11.30
CA ARG A 337 9.06 -9.24 -11.74
C ARG A 337 8.78 -8.25 -12.90
N HIS A 338 9.37 -7.06 -12.87
CA HIS A 338 9.29 -6.13 -14.00
C HIS A 338 9.97 -6.69 -15.23
N LEU A 339 11.16 -7.30 -15.09
CA LEU A 339 11.86 -8.00 -16.14
C LEU A 339 10.98 -9.10 -16.76
N ASN A 340 10.42 -10.00 -15.95
CA ASN A 340 9.53 -11.05 -16.42
C ASN A 340 8.36 -10.49 -17.26
N ALA A 341 7.70 -9.44 -16.77
CA ALA A 341 6.62 -8.80 -17.51
C ALA A 341 7.08 -8.19 -18.85
N SER A 342 8.20 -7.47 -18.85
CA SER A 342 8.77 -6.87 -20.05
C SER A 342 9.14 -7.94 -21.08
N LEU A 343 9.77 -9.04 -20.64
CA LEU A 343 10.12 -10.16 -21.52
C LEU A 343 8.88 -10.82 -22.15
N LEU A 344 7.81 -11.03 -21.37
CA LEU A 344 6.55 -11.57 -21.91
C LEU A 344 5.95 -10.64 -22.98
N ILE A 345 5.91 -9.33 -22.72
CA ILE A 345 5.36 -8.33 -23.65
C ILE A 345 6.22 -8.24 -24.93
N ILE A 346 7.54 -8.16 -24.77
CA ILE A 346 8.48 -8.08 -25.89
C ILE A 346 8.35 -9.31 -26.80
N ASN A 347 8.03 -10.48 -26.25
CA ASN A 347 7.79 -11.71 -27.00
C ASN A 347 6.33 -11.88 -27.46
N GLY A 348 5.54 -10.80 -27.45
CA GLY A 348 4.20 -10.79 -28.08
C GLY A 348 3.07 -11.33 -27.20
N VAL A 349 3.31 -11.59 -25.92
CA VAL A 349 2.25 -12.03 -25.01
C VAL A 349 1.32 -10.86 -24.71
N ASP A 350 0.02 -11.06 -24.89
CA ASP A 350 -0.99 -10.02 -24.70
C ASP A 350 -1.08 -9.52 -23.25
N ALA A 351 -1.50 -8.26 -23.08
CA ALA A 351 -1.56 -7.59 -21.77
C ALA A 351 -2.47 -8.30 -20.75
N LYS A 352 -3.52 -8.98 -21.19
CA LYS A 352 -4.44 -9.70 -20.30
C LYS A 352 -3.77 -10.94 -19.73
N THR A 353 -3.07 -11.69 -20.56
CA THR A 353 -2.29 -12.87 -20.17
C THR A 353 -1.14 -12.47 -19.24
N VAL A 354 -0.37 -11.43 -19.57
CA VAL A 354 0.67 -10.88 -18.66
C VAL A 354 0.07 -10.46 -17.32
N SER A 355 -1.05 -9.74 -17.33
CA SER A 355 -1.74 -9.31 -16.12
C SER A 355 -2.20 -10.50 -15.26
N ALA A 356 -2.73 -11.56 -15.88
CA ALA A 356 -3.13 -12.78 -15.19
C ALA A 356 -1.94 -13.53 -14.62
N THR A 357 -0.87 -13.72 -15.39
CA THR A 357 0.40 -14.33 -14.94
C THR A 357 0.97 -13.63 -13.73
N LEU A 358 0.99 -12.30 -13.74
CA LEU A 358 1.48 -11.50 -12.63
C LEU A 358 0.47 -11.39 -11.48
N GLY A 359 -0.82 -11.70 -11.68
CA GLY A 359 -1.86 -11.50 -10.67
C GLY A 359 -2.11 -10.03 -10.37
N HIS A 360 -2.23 -9.19 -11.41
CA HIS A 360 -2.70 -7.82 -11.28
C HIS A 360 -4.23 -7.82 -11.20
N SER A 361 -4.81 -7.00 -10.33
CA SER A 361 -6.27 -6.89 -10.18
C SER A 361 -6.94 -6.19 -11.36
N GLN A 362 -6.17 -5.41 -12.11
CA GLN A 362 -6.63 -4.66 -13.31
C GLN A 362 -5.54 -4.69 -14.38
N VAL A 363 -5.95 -4.94 -15.61
CA VAL A 363 -5.07 -4.96 -16.80
C VAL A 363 -4.44 -3.57 -17.02
N THR A 364 -5.15 -2.50 -16.69
CA THR A 364 -4.64 -1.13 -16.76
C THR A 364 -3.34 -0.93 -15.96
N THR A 365 -3.16 -1.68 -14.86
CA THR A 365 -1.89 -1.65 -14.11
C THR A 365 -0.72 -2.14 -14.97
N THR A 366 -0.92 -3.23 -15.73
CA THR A 366 0.09 -3.76 -16.67
C THR A 366 0.36 -2.76 -17.78
N LEU A 367 -0.69 -2.25 -18.43
CA LEU A 367 -0.56 -1.28 -19.52
C LEU A 367 0.17 -0.01 -19.09
N ASN A 368 -0.18 0.57 -17.95
CA ASN A 368 0.44 1.80 -17.47
C ASN A 368 1.92 1.63 -17.05
N ILE A 369 2.27 0.46 -16.49
CA ILE A 369 3.65 0.21 -16.03
C ILE A 369 4.56 -0.11 -17.20
N TYR A 370 4.05 -0.82 -18.21
CA TYR A 370 4.83 -1.37 -19.33
C TYR A 370 4.48 -0.73 -20.67
N ALA A 371 3.94 0.49 -20.68
CA ALA A 371 3.54 1.21 -21.89
C ALA A 371 4.68 1.27 -22.93
N HIS A 372 5.92 1.52 -22.50
CA HIS A 372 7.10 1.56 -23.36
C HIS A 372 7.36 0.22 -24.04
N SER A 373 7.33 -0.88 -23.30
CA SER A 373 7.53 -2.24 -23.84
C SER A 373 6.43 -2.62 -24.84
N PHE A 374 5.20 -2.13 -24.66
CA PHE A 374 4.12 -2.31 -25.64
C PHE A 374 4.35 -1.51 -26.91
N GLN A 375 4.92 -0.30 -26.83
CA GLN A 375 5.28 0.50 -28.02
C GLN A 375 6.38 -0.20 -28.85
N GLU A 376 7.39 -0.76 -28.22
CA GLU A 376 8.43 -1.56 -28.89
C GLU A 376 7.85 -2.83 -29.57
N ALA A 377 6.92 -3.52 -28.87
CA ALA A 377 6.22 -4.67 -29.45
C ALA A 377 5.35 -4.28 -30.66
N GLN A 378 4.71 -3.11 -30.61
CA GLN A 378 3.90 -2.56 -31.71
C GLN A 378 4.77 -2.21 -32.93
N ALA A 379 5.96 -1.64 -32.71
CA ALA A 379 6.91 -1.35 -33.79
C ALA A 379 7.31 -2.63 -34.52
N ARG A 380 7.67 -3.70 -33.78
CA ARG A 380 7.98 -5.02 -34.37
C ARG A 380 6.81 -5.64 -35.12
N ALA A 381 5.57 -5.49 -34.61
CA ALA A 381 4.38 -5.97 -35.31
C ALA A 381 4.19 -5.26 -36.66
N SER A 382 4.49 -3.95 -36.74
CA SER A 382 4.47 -3.19 -37.99
C SER A 382 5.52 -3.68 -38.99
N GLU A 383 6.75 -3.98 -38.51
CA GLU A 383 7.81 -4.57 -39.34
C GLU A 383 7.42 -5.98 -39.86
N THR A 384 6.75 -6.76 -39.02
CA THR A 384 6.23 -8.09 -39.44
C THR A 384 5.24 -7.96 -40.57
N ILE A 385 4.32 -6.97 -40.53
CA ILE A 385 3.39 -6.69 -41.63
C ILE A 385 4.12 -6.23 -42.88
N ALA A 386 5.12 -5.33 -42.74
CA ALA A 386 5.90 -4.85 -43.87
C ALA A 386 6.71 -5.96 -44.54
N ASN A 387 7.21 -6.92 -43.76
CA ASN A 387 7.91 -8.10 -44.29
C ASN A 387 6.96 -9.11 -44.98
N ALA A 388 5.74 -9.25 -44.44
CA ALA A 388 4.71 -10.13 -45.04
C ALA A 388 4.08 -9.54 -46.31
N LEU A 389 4.00 -8.20 -46.36
CA LEU A 389 3.43 -7.45 -47.48
C LEU A 389 4.43 -6.40 -47.99
N PRO A 390 5.51 -6.80 -48.69
CA PRO A 390 6.52 -5.86 -49.14
C PRO A 390 5.93 -4.86 -50.14
N PHE A 391 6.13 -3.55 -49.86
CA PHE A 391 5.77 -2.49 -50.78
C PHE A 391 6.56 -2.66 -52.10
N LYS A 392 5.86 -2.68 -53.24
CA LYS A 392 6.55 -2.49 -54.52
C LYS A 392 7.19 -1.13 -54.50
N LYS A 393 8.53 -1.08 -54.55
CA LYS A 393 9.21 0.17 -54.85
C LYS A 393 8.79 0.58 -56.24
N ASP A 394 8.09 1.68 -56.35
CA ASP A 394 7.88 2.36 -57.65
C ASP A 394 9.28 2.61 -58.19
N SER A 395 9.63 1.93 -59.27
CA SER A 395 10.79 2.27 -60.08
C SER A 395 10.52 3.66 -60.69
N ALA A 396 10.90 4.71 -59.93
CA ALA A 396 10.88 6.07 -60.42
C ALA A 396 11.68 6.12 -61.69
N LYS A 397 10.96 6.45 -62.77
CA LYS A 397 11.46 6.75 -64.09
C LYS A 397 12.69 7.71 -63.95
N GLN A 398 13.88 7.18 -64.25
CA GLN A 398 14.97 8.04 -64.73
C GLN A 398 14.58 8.41 -66.16
N ALA A 399 14.22 9.65 -66.35
CA ALA A 399 14.19 10.34 -67.64
C ALA A 399 15.06 11.59 -67.53
#